data_5d1186e664eec5de151cd174a2804256
#
_entry.id   5d1186e664eec5de151cd174a2804256
#
_cell.length_a   1.000
_cell.length_b   1.000
_cell.length_c   1.000
_cell.angle_alpha   90.00
_cell.angle_beta   90.00
_cell.angle_gamma   90.00
#
_symmetry.space_group_name_H-M   'P 1'
#
loop_
_entity.id
_entity.type
_entity.pdbx_description
1 polymer ?
#
loop_
_entity_poly.entity_id
_entity_poly.type
_entity_poly.pdbx_seq_one_letter_code
_entity_poly.pdbx_strand_id
1 'polypeptide(L)'
;MSLGAFQPPELVNAAEKSAARREGGGYLKVCKWDPEDFAREQIWGLVRQVFFASLASPVRQIVLTAVESGTDVAGICRQIGEALALETSRGVAVVGRGTPNRQLVGRDGERTWPGIDSPLLEVATQVRSNLWMLPQSEILSGSGEGAPNLSGRLSKLRREFEYSIVEGPPAGESSEAAALGRSADGVILVLEAHRTRRAAARKIKMTLDAVGVRVLGLVLTGRRFPIPDGIYRRL
;
A
#
# COMPACT_ATOMS: atom_id res chain seq x y z
N MET A 1 31.39 42.27 -23.92
CA MET A 1 30.43 41.25 -23.47
C MET A 1 31.20 40.21 -22.66
N SER A 2 31.16 40.35 -21.33
CA SER A 2 31.96 39.50 -20.38
C SER A 2 31.07 38.37 -19.90
N LEU A 3 31.53 37.14 -20.12
CA LEU A 3 30.90 35.92 -19.64
C LEU A 3 31.17 35.79 -18.14
N GLY A 4 30.16 35.99 -17.31
CA GLY A 4 30.20 35.74 -15.87
C GLY A 4 30.33 34.25 -15.60
N ALA A 5 31.40 33.90 -14.89
CA ALA A 5 31.68 32.56 -14.42
C ALA A 5 30.63 32.16 -13.35
N PHE A 6 29.97 31.04 -13.57
CA PHE A 6 29.09 30.38 -12.60
C PHE A 6 29.96 29.73 -11.51
N GLN A 7 29.91 30.23 -10.29
CA GLN A 7 30.50 29.59 -9.12
C GLN A 7 29.46 28.64 -8.50
N PRO A 8 29.78 27.35 -8.33
CA PRO A 8 28.90 26.44 -7.61
C PRO A 8 28.91 26.77 -6.09
N PRO A 9 27.78 26.56 -5.38
CA PRO A 9 27.75 26.81 -3.94
C PRO A 9 28.67 25.86 -3.20
N GLU A 10 29.47 26.44 -2.28
CA GLU A 10 30.36 25.70 -1.39
C GLU A 10 29.62 24.65 -0.59
N LEU A 11 30.05 23.41 -0.75
CA LEU A 11 29.70 22.30 0.14
C LEU A 11 30.33 22.57 1.51
N VAL A 12 29.58 23.21 2.40
CA VAL A 12 29.99 23.38 3.80
C VAL A 12 30.06 22.00 4.44
N ASN A 13 31.26 21.61 4.77
CA ASN A 13 31.66 20.33 5.34
C ASN A 13 30.82 19.98 6.58
N ALA A 14 29.94 18.99 6.47
CA ALA A 14 29.15 18.46 7.60
C ALA A 14 30.02 17.84 8.71
N ALA A 15 31.31 17.66 8.47
CA ALA A 15 32.27 17.11 9.43
C ALA A 15 32.69 18.10 10.53
N GLU A 16 32.69 19.41 10.27
CA GLU A 16 33.10 20.39 11.30
C GLU A 16 32.02 20.73 12.34
N LYS A 17 30.75 20.47 12.05
CA LYS A 17 29.65 20.64 13.06
C LYS A 17 29.54 19.47 14.04
N SER A 18 30.26 18.38 13.82
CA SER A 18 30.29 17.22 14.72
C SER A 18 31.29 17.36 15.87
N ALA A 19 32.26 18.26 15.76
CA ALA A 19 33.33 18.38 16.76
C ALA A 19 33.00 19.29 17.97
N ALA A 20 31.96 20.12 17.88
CA ALA A 20 31.65 21.12 18.90
C ALA A 20 30.61 20.67 19.96
N ARG A 21 30.21 19.40 20.01
CA ARG A 21 29.21 18.90 20.94
C ARG A 21 29.66 17.68 21.74
N ARG A 22 30.86 17.71 22.25
CA ARG A 22 31.42 16.72 23.18
C ARG A 22 31.61 17.32 24.57
N GLU A 23 30.51 17.67 25.23
CA GLU A 23 30.41 17.76 26.69
C GLU A 23 28.98 17.62 27.09
N GLY A 24 28.62 16.44 27.57
CA GLY A 24 27.29 16.09 28.05
C GLY A 24 27.04 14.60 27.85
N GLY A 25 27.31 13.78 28.88
CA GLY A 25 27.14 12.33 28.88
C GLY A 25 25.70 11.89 28.58
N GLY A 26 25.31 11.95 27.33
CA GLY A 26 24.11 11.32 26.79
C GLY A 26 24.49 9.97 26.21
N TYR A 27 24.11 8.90 26.88
CA TYR A 27 24.17 7.55 26.30
C TYR A 27 23.52 7.60 24.91
N LEU A 28 24.29 7.31 23.87
CA LEU A 28 23.78 7.07 22.54
C LEU A 28 22.72 5.98 22.70
N LYS A 29 21.44 6.36 22.55
CA LYS A 29 20.34 5.41 22.53
C LYS A 29 20.58 4.55 21.31
N VAL A 30 21.20 3.38 21.52
CA VAL A 30 21.40 2.39 20.46
C VAL A 30 20.00 2.11 19.91
N CYS A 31 19.75 2.57 18.68
CA CYS A 31 18.46 2.39 18.03
C CYS A 31 18.30 0.87 17.86
N LYS A 32 17.49 0.29 18.76
CA LYS A 32 17.22 -1.14 18.73
C LYS A 32 16.53 -1.42 17.40
N TRP A 33 17.16 -2.18 16.52
CA TRP A 33 16.54 -2.58 15.28
C TRP A 33 15.27 -3.37 15.57
N ASP A 34 14.14 -2.89 15.06
CA ASP A 34 12.83 -3.51 15.22
C ASP A 34 12.30 -3.93 13.84
N PRO A 35 12.04 -5.23 13.63
CA PRO A 35 11.45 -5.73 12.37
C PRO A 35 10.12 -5.08 12.02
N GLU A 36 9.31 -4.71 13.02
CA GLU A 36 8.00 -4.09 12.80
C GLU A 36 8.15 -2.64 12.33
N ASP A 37 9.07 -1.89 12.93
CA ASP A 37 9.39 -0.53 12.49
C ASP A 37 9.97 -0.53 11.07
N PHE A 38 10.84 -1.50 10.76
CA PHE A 38 11.36 -1.67 9.41
C PHE A 38 10.23 -1.99 8.41
N ALA A 39 9.34 -2.93 8.73
CA ALA A 39 8.21 -3.27 7.88
C ALA A 39 7.28 -2.06 7.65
N ARG A 40 7.03 -1.29 8.70
CA ARG A 40 6.24 -0.04 8.64
C ARG A 40 6.88 0.96 7.68
N GLU A 41 8.18 1.20 7.79
CA GLU A 41 8.91 2.11 6.90
C GLU A 41 8.85 1.65 5.43
N GLN A 42 8.92 0.33 5.17
CA GLN A 42 8.76 -0.20 3.81
C GLN A 42 7.36 0.05 3.24
N ILE A 43 6.31 -0.08 4.06
CA ILE A 43 4.94 0.25 3.66
C ILE A 43 4.79 1.75 3.35
N TRP A 44 5.38 2.62 4.17
CA TRP A 44 5.39 4.06 3.91
C TRP A 44 6.12 4.41 2.62
N GLY A 45 7.28 3.79 2.38
CA GLY A 45 8.02 3.95 1.12
C GLY A 45 7.20 3.52 -0.09
N LEU A 46 6.49 2.38 0.01
CA LEU A 46 5.59 1.87 -1.02
C LEU A 46 4.45 2.87 -1.31
N VAL A 47 3.78 3.37 -0.27
CA VAL A 47 2.69 4.34 -0.40
C VAL A 47 3.16 5.59 -1.13
N ARG A 48 4.28 6.18 -0.71
CA ARG A 48 4.83 7.37 -1.35
C ARG A 48 5.22 7.11 -2.81
N GLN A 49 5.84 5.98 -3.09
CA GLN A 49 6.27 5.64 -4.44
C GLN A 49 5.10 5.36 -5.38
N VAL A 50 4.04 4.69 -4.91
CA VAL A 50 2.91 4.31 -5.75
C VAL A 50 1.92 5.45 -5.94
N PHE A 51 1.53 6.13 -4.87
CA PHE A 51 0.44 7.10 -4.91
C PHE A 51 0.89 8.54 -5.14
N PHE A 52 2.12 8.89 -4.72
CA PHE A 52 2.56 10.29 -4.73
C PHE A 52 3.78 10.58 -5.63
N ALA A 53 4.43 9.55 -6.22
CA ALA A 53 5.62 9.78 -7.04
C ALA A 53 5.34 10.43 -8.40
N SER A 54 4.16 10.25 -9.00
CA SER A 54 3.83 10.75 -10.33
C SER A 54 2.67 11.74 -10.32
N LEU A 55 2.97 13.00 -10.63
CA LEU A 55 1.95 14.02 -10.81
C LEU A 55 1.24 13.92 -12.18
N ALA A 56 1.91 13.37 -13.20
CA ALA A 56 1.36 13.28 -14.55
C ALA A 56 0.32 12.15 -14.72
N SER A 57 0.43 11.08 -13.93
CA SER A 57 -0.52 9.96 -13.95
C SER A 57 -0.75 9.49 -12.51
N PRO A 58 -1.58 10.20 -11.74
CA PRO A 58 -1.82 9.85 -10.34
C PRO A 58 -2.49 8.49 -10.25
N VAL A 59 -1.92 7.61 -9.44
CA VAL A 59 -2.49 6.31 -9.09
C VAL A 59 -3.47 6.52 -7.94
N ARG A 60 -4.72 6.10 -8.12
CA ARG A 60 -5.78 6.24 -7.12
C ARG A 60 -6.39 4.89 -6.72
N GLN A 61 -6.38 3.94 -7.63
CA GLN A 61 -6.98 2.63 -7.42
C GLN A 61 -6.01 1.53 -7.80
N ILE A 62 -5.65 0.71 -6.82
CA ILE A 62 -4.71 -0.40 -7.02
C ILE A 62 -5.34 -1.73 -6.62
N VAL A 63 -4.85 -2.78 -7.25
CA VAL A 63 -5.17 -4.17 -6.87
C VAL A 63 -3.91 -4.81 -6.31
N LEU A 64 -4.03 -5.42 -5.13
CA LEU A 64 -3.00 -6.30 -4.61
C LEU A 64 -3.38 -7.75 -4.87
N THR A 65 -2.49 -8.53 -5.41
CA THR A 65 -2.71 -9.95 -5.63
C THR A 65 -1.45 -10.76 -5.35
N ALA A 66 -1.61 -11.92 -4.74
CA ALA A 66 -0.51 -12.88 -4.58
C ALA A 66 -0.28 -13.67 -5.88
N VAL A 67 0.91 -14.23 -6.02
CA VAL A 67 1.19 -15.20 -7.09
C VAL A 67 0.48 -16.52 -6.83
N GLU A 68 0.46 -16.96 -5.57
CA GLU A 68 -0.11 -18.23 -5.11
C GLU A 68 -0.99 -18.00 -3.89
N SER A 69 -1.94 -18.92 -3.62
CA SER A 69 -2.80 -18.87 -2.43
C SER A 69 -2.01 -19.00 -1.13
N GLY A 70 -2.60 -18.50 -0.04
CA GLY A 70 -2.05 -18.60 1.31
C GLY A 70 -1.10 -17.46 1.73
N THR A 71 -0.80 -16.51 0.86
CA THR A 71 -0.11 -15.27 1.22
C THR A 71 -1.11 -14.26 1.81
N ASP A 72 -0.77 -13.62 2.91
CA ASP A 72 -1.63 -12.62 3.58
C ASP A 72 -1.66 -11.30 2.81
N VAL A 73 -2.45 -11.26 1.75
CA VAL A 73 -2.69 -10.03 0.98
C VAL A 73 -3.59 -9.06 1.74
N ALA A 74 -4.57 -9.57 2.49
CA ALA A 74 -5.53 -8.76 3.24
C ALA A 74 -4.83 -7.90 4.30
N GLY A 75 -3.89 -8.48 5.05
CA GLY A 75 -3.08 -7.76 6.03
C GLY A 75 -2.26 -6.64 5.40
N ILE A 76 -1.68 -6.89 4.22
CA ILE A 76 -0.91 -5.87 3.49
C ILE A 76 -1.82 -4.76 2.97
N CYS A 77 -2.99 -5.09 2.38
CA CYS A 77 -3.97 -4.09 1.95
C CYS A 77 -4.35 -3.15 3.08
N ARG A 78 -4.60 -3.71 4.28
CA ARG A 78 -4.92 -2.92 5.47
C ARG A 78 -3.76 -2.01 5.88
N GLN A 79 -2.54 -2.52 5.96
CA GLN A 79 -1.37 -1.72 6.31
C GLN A 79 -1.12 -0.57 5.33
N ILE A 80 -1.28 -0.82 4.02
CA ILE A 80 -1.18 0.24 2.99
C ILE A 80 -2.30 1.27 3.19
N GLY A 81 -3.54 0.82 3.45
CA GLY A 81 -4.67 1.70 3.70
C GLY A 81 -4.47 2.59 4.93
N GLU A 82 -3.98 2.01 6.03
CA GLU A 82 -3.67 2.74 7.26
C GLU A 82 -2.56 3.77 7.04
N ALA A 83 -1.48 3.40 6.34
CA ALA A 83 -0.39 4.32 6.01
C ALA A 83 -0.85 5.44 5.08
N LEU A 84 -1.64 5.11 4.05
CA LEU A 84 -2.17 6.09 3.11
C LEU A 84 -3.14 7.07 3.79
N ALA A 85 -3.99 6.60 4.71
CA ALA A 85 -4.90 7.44 5.48
C ALA A 85 -4.17 8.42 6.42
N LEU A 86 -2.94 8.12 6.82
CA LEU A 86 -2.09 9.04 7.60
C LEU A 86 -1.40 10.10 6.73
N GLU A 87 -1.14 9.80 5.44
CA GLU A 87 -0.49 10.73 4.49
C GLU A 87 -1.48 11.68 3.81
N THR A 88 -2.78 11.37 3.84
CA THR A 88 -3.81 12.17 3.19
C THR A 88 -5.01 12.41 4.09
N SER A 89 -5.69 13.55 3.90
CA SER A 89 -7.00 13.82 4.49
C SER A 89 -8.16 13.32 3.62
N ARG A 90 -7.86 12.76 2.44
CA ARG A 90 -8.85 12.26 1.48
C ARG A 90 -9.37 10.89 1.88
N GLY A 91 -10.56 10.53 1.39
CA GLY A 91 -11.17 9.22 1.65
C GLY A 91 -10.37 8.06 1.07
N VAL A 92 -10.07 7.07 1.90
CA VAL A 92 -9.36 5.84 1.54
C VAL A 92 -10.28 4.64 1.77
N ALA A 93 -10.43 3.79 0.77
CA ALA A 93 -11.17 2.54 0.86
C ALA A 93 -10.25 1.34 0.73
N VAL A 94 -10.42 0.36 1.60
CA VAL A 94 -9.78 -0.95 1.49
C VAL A 94 -10.87 -2.00 1.28
N VAL A 95 -10.84 -2.68 0.15
CA VAL A 95 -11.77 -3.75 -0.21
C VAL A 95 -11.06 -5.08 -0.02
N GLY A 96 -11.55 -5.89 0.90
CA GLY A 96 -10.89 -7.17 1.23
C GLY A 96 -11.84 -8.21 1.78
N ARG A 97 -11.35 -9.47 1.88
CA ARG A 97 -12.09 -10.61 2.43
C ARG A 97 -12.16 -10.59 3.95
N GLY A 98 -11.28 -9.83 4.60
CA GLY A 98 -11.27 -9.74 6.05
C GLY A 98 -12.49 -8.98 6.57
N THR A 99 -13.25 -9.57 7.47
CA THR A 99 -14.19 -8.81 8.28
C THR A 99 -13.39 -7.83 9.14
N PRO A 100 -13.72 -6.53 9.12
CA PRO A 100 -13.05 -5.60 10.02
C PRO A 100 -13.27 -6.09 11.45
N ASN A 101 -12.17 -6.20 12.19
CA ASN A 101 -12.25 -6.56 13.60
C ASN A 101 -13.05 -5.45 14.31
N ARG A 102 -14.26 -5.78 14.73
CA ARG A 102 -15.18 -4.86 15.41
C ARG A 102 -14.56 -4.17 16.65
N GLN A 103 -13.46 -4.72 17.16
CA GLN A 103 -12.73 -4.17 18.30
C GLN A 103 -11.87 -2.94 17.95
N LEU A 104 -11.61 -2.68 16.65
CA LEU A 104 -10.85 -1.51 16.20
C LEU A 104 -11.75 -0.33 15.77
N VAL A 105 -13.05 -0.51 15.81
CA VAL A 105 -14.00 0.57 15.52
C VAL A 105 -13.97 1.52 16.72
N GLY A 106 -13.38 2.70 16.53
CA GLY A 106 -13.45 3.77 17.52
C GLY A 106 -14.90 4.03 17.92
N ARG A 107 -15.15 4.20 19.22
CA ARG A 107 -16.49 4.38 19.80
C ARG A 107 -17.17 5.71 19.43
N ASP A 108 -16.52 6.53 18.62
CA ASP A 108 -17.01 7.86 18.25
C ASP A 108 -17.83 7.75 16.97
N GLY A 109 -19.11 7.43 17.18
CA GLY A 109 -20.12 7.16 16.17
C GLY A 109 -20.62 8.37 15.36
N GLU A 110 -19.80 9.38 15.12
CA GLU A 110 -20.12 10.43 14.16
C GLU A 110 -19.58 10.06 12.77
N ARG A 111 -20.47 9.65 11.89
CA ARG A 111 -20.22 9.56 10.45
C ARG A 111 -19.99 10.96 9.89
N THR A 112 -18.75 11.44 10.00
CA THR A 112 -18.37 12.77 9.55
C THR A 112 -17.73 12.77 8.17
N TRP A 113 -18.48 12.30 7.17
CA TRP A 113 -18.16 12.65 5.79
C TRP A 113 -19.34 13.41 5.21
N PRO A 114 -19.19 14.73 4.90
CA PRO A 114 -20.32 15.53 4.44
C PRO A 114 -20.70 15.11 3.01
N GLY A 115 -21.93 14.63 2.83
CA GLY A 115 -22.63 14.70 1.57
C GLY A 115 -22.64 13.44 0.71
N ILE A 116 -22.44 12.23 1.23
CA ILE A 116 -22.56 11.01 0.43
C ILE A 116 -23.56 10.04 1.07
N ASP A 117 -24.81 10.12 0.61
CA ASP A 117 -25.76 9.01 0.72
C ASP A 117 -25.37 7.93 -0.30
N SER A 118 -24.36 7.14 0.02
CA SER A 118 -23.88 6.08 -0.85
C SER A 118 -24.21 4.70 -0.28
N PRO A 119 -24.78 3.82 -1.10
CA PRO A 119 -24.99 2.42 -0.70
C PRO A 119 -23.70 1.69 -0.32
N LEU A 120 -22.52 2.14 -0.79
CA LEU A 120 -21.23 1.56 -0.39
C LEU A 120 -20.88 1.89 1.06
N LEU A 121 -21.30 3.02 1.58
CA LEU A 121 -21.07 3.40 2.97
C LEU A 121 -21.97 2.64 3.95
N GLU A 122 -23.10 2.10 3.50
CA GLU A 122 -23.97 1.26 4.35
C GLU A 122 -23.29 -0.04 4.75
N VAL A 123 -22.50 -0.61 3.84
CA VAL A 123 -21.75 -1.86 4.04
C VAL A 123 -20.32 -1.63 4.51
N ALA A 124 -19.85 -0.38 4.48
CA ALA A 124 -18.50 0.00 4.87
C ALA A 124 -18.39 0.09 6.39
N THR A 125 -17.26 -0.37 6.93
CA THR A 125 -16.87 -0.12 8.32
C THR A 125 -15.82 0.96 8.35
N GLN A 126 -16.13 2.09 9.00
CA GLN A 126 -15.16 3.16 9.22
C GLN A 126 -14.17 2.75 10.31
N VAL A 127 -12.89 2.76 9.99
CA VAL A 127 -11.79 2.40 10.90
C VAL A 127 -11.10 3.65 11.45
N ARG A 128 -11.01 4.70 10.62
CA ARG A 128 -10.49 6.04 10.99
C ARG A 128 -11.36 7.10 10.33
N SER A 129 -11.17 8.36 10.65
CA SER A 129 -11.92 9.49 10.09
C SER A 129 -11.99 9.48 8.56
N ASN A 130 -10.94 9.01 7.89
CA ASN A 130 -10.82 8.96 6.43
C ASN A 130 -10.49 7.56 5.87
N LEU A 131 -10.64 6.49 6.67
CA LEU A 131 -10.36 5.11 6.26
C LEU A 131 -11.58 4.22 6.45
N TRP A 132 -12.00 3.56 5.38
CA TRP A 132 -13.10 2.60 5.35
C TRP A 132 -12.65 1.22 4.89
N MET A 133 -13.17 0.20 5.53
CA MET A 133 -13.03 -1.20 5.13
C MET A 133 -14.35 -1.67 4.53
N LEU A 134 -14.28 -2.21 3.31
CA LEU A 134 -15.44 -2.72 2.59
C LEU A 134 -15.30 -4.22 2.35
N PRO A 135 -16.34 -5.00 2.59
CA PRO A 135 -16.31 -6.44 2.30
C PRO A 135 -16.23 -6.68 0.79
N GLN A 136 -15.30 -7.53 0.38
CA GLN A 136 -15.09 -7.86 -1.03
C GLN A 136 -16.35 -8.44 -1.69
N SER A 137 -17.14 -9.25 -0.95
CA SER A 137 -18.39 -9.84 -1.42
C SER A 137 -19.39 -8.79 -1.91
N GLU A 138 -19.53 -7.68 -1.21
CA GLU A 138 -20.46 -6.62 -1.57
C GLU A 138 -19.99 -5.80 -2.78
N ILE A 139 -18.69 -5.69 -2.95
CA ILE A 139 -18.07 -4.86 -4.01
C ILE A 139 -17.85 -5.68 -5.29
N LEU A 140 -17.37 -6.92 -5.18
CA LEU A 140 -16.95 -7.73 -6.33
C LEU A 140 -17.97 -8.80 -6.74
N SER A 141 -18.79 -9.31 -5.82
CA SER A 141 -19.69 -10.46 -6.04
C SER A 141 -21.13 -10.08 -6.41
N GLY A 142 -21.36 -9.04 -7.21
CA GLY A 142 -22.72 -8.71 -7.66
C GLY A 142 -23.26 -9.75 -8.63
N SER A 143 -24.13 -10.62 -8.15
CA SER A 143 -24.87 -11.62 -8.93
C SER A 143 -26.33 -11.21 -9.00
N GLY A 144 -26.73 -10.38 -9.98
CA GLY A 144 -28.12 -10.02 -10.20
C GLY A 144 -28.33 -9.50 -11.62
N GLU A 145 -29.51 -9.74 -12.19
CA GLU A 145 -29.92 -9.10 -13.44
C GLU A 145 -29.86 -7.57 -13.25
N GLY A 146 -29.01 -6.89 -14.06
CA GLY A 146 -28.78 -5.45 -13.95
C GLY A 146 -27.65 -5.03 -13.00
N ALA A 147 -26.95 -5.96 -12.33
CA ALA A 147 -25.79 -5.60 -11.53
C ALA A 147 -24.68 -5.03 -12.44
N PRO A 148 -24.03 -3.90 -12.06
CA PRO A 148 -22.94 -3.34 -12.86
C PRO A 148 -21.81 -4.36 -12.99
N ASN A 149 -21.18 -4.40 -14.16
CA ASN A 149 -20.00 -5.23 -14.38
C ASN A 149 -18.84 -4.79 -13.46
N LEU A 150 -17.78 -5.58 -13.36
CA LEU A 150 -16.64 -5.34 -12.50
C LEU A 150 -16.08 -3.91 -12.66
N SER A 151 -15.92 -3.46 -13.91
CA SER A 151 -15.44 -2.11 -14.22
C SER A 151 -16.38 -1.02 -13.69
N GLY A 152 -17.70 -1.21 -13.81
CA GLY A 152 -18.68 -0.27 -13.28
C GLY A 152 -18.65 -0.15 -11.76
N ARG A 153 -18.40 -1.27 -11.05
CA ARG A 153 -18.27 -1.28 -9.58
C ARG A 153 -16.99 -0.59 -9.13
N LEU A 154 -15.85 -0.86 -9.78
CA LEU A 154 -14.60 -0.16 -9.49
C LEU A 154 -14.70 1.33 -9.82
N SER A 155 -15.43 1.69 -10.88
CA SER A 155 -15.71 3.10 -11.21
C SER A 155 -16.58 3.78 -10.15
N LYS A 156 -17.55 3.06 -9.54
CA LYS A 156 -18.34 3.56 -8.42
C LYS A 156 -17.47 3.80 -7.19
N LEU A 157 -16.61 2.85 -6.85
CA LEU A 157 -15.66 2.98 -5.75
C LEU A 157 -14.74 4.20 -5.92
N ARG A 158 -14.25 4.45 -7.15
CA ARG A 158 -13.41 5.60 -7.51
C ARG A 158 -14.12 6.95 -7.40
N ARG A 159 -15.44 7.00 -7.57
CA ARG A 159 -16.20 8.24 -7.40
C ARG A 159 -16.40 8.61 -5.93
N GLU A 160 -16.51 7.61 -5.07
CA GLU A 160 -16.79 7.79 -3.65
C GLU A 160 -15.54 7.99 -2.82
N PHE A 161 -14.43 7.35 -3.20
CA PHE A 161 -13.17 7.42 -2.49
C PHE A 161 -12.07 7.95 -3.40
N GLU A 162 -11.25 8.85 -2.88
CA GLU A 162 -10.09 9.36 -3.62
C GLU A 162 -9.07 8.25 -3.89
N TYR A 163 -8.88 7.36 -2.91
CA TYR A 163 -7.97 6.22 -3.02
C TYR A 163 -8.69 4.93 -2.69
N SER A 164 -8.39 3.88 -3.43
CA SER A 164 -8.92 2.55 -3.15
C SER A 164 -7.87 1.46 -3.37
N ILE A 165 -7.84 0.54 -2.43
CA ILE A 165 -6.95 -0.61 -2.40
C ILE A 165 -7.83 -1.85 -2.42
N VAL A 166 -7.71 -2.67 -3.46
CA VAL A 166 -8.55 -3.84 -3.68
C VAL A 166 -7.72 -5.12 -3.52
N GLU A 167 -8.15 -6.00 -2.62
CA GLU A 167 -7.61 -7.35 -2.55
C GLU A 167 -8.11 -8.16 -3.76
N GLY A 168 -7.18 -8.63 -4.59
CA GLY A 168 -7.48 -9.55 -5.69
C GLY A 168 -7.27 -11.01 -5.30
N PRO A 169 -7.92 -11.96 -6.02
CA PRO A 169 -7.61 -13.38 -5.88
C PRO A 169 -6.19 -13.67 -6.38
N PRO A 170 -5.59 -14.81 -6.01
CA PRO A 170 -4.25 -15.17 -6.46
C PRO A 170 -4.15 -15.19 -8.00
N ALA A 171 -3.23 -14.41 -8.56
CA ALA A 171 -3.10 -14.23 -10.01
C ALA A 171 -2.66 -15.50 -10.76
N GLY A 172 -2.06 -16.46 -10.04
CA GLY A 172 -1.70 -17.77 -10.59
C GLY A 172 -2.87 -18.74 -10.72
N GLU A 173 -3.98 -18.46 -10.03
CA GLU A 173 -5.13 -19.37 -9.91
C GLU A 173 -6.40 -18.79 -10.54
N SER A 174 -6.48 -17.46 -10.70
CA SER A 174 -7.70 -16.79 -11.19
C SER A 174 -7.41 -15.73 -12.23
N SER A 175 -8.15 -15.76 -13.34
CA SER A 175 -8.15 -14.69 -14.34
C SER A 175 -8.82 -13.41 -13.87
N GLU A 176 -9.57 -13.45 -12.75
CA GLU A 176 -10.22 -12.29 -12.17
C GLU A 176 -9.20 -11.24 -11.69
N ALA A 177 -8.02 -11.67 -11.22
CA ALA A 177 -6.93 -10.76 -10.87
C ALA A 177 -6.52 -9.86 -12.05
N ALA A 178 -6.48 -10.42 -13.25
CA ALA A 178 -6.18 -9.67 -14.47
C ALA A 178 -7.34 -8.73 -14.85
N ALA A 179 -8.60 -9.18 -14.71
CA ALA A 179 -9.78 -8.35 -14.96
C ALA A 179 -9.86 -7.15 -14.01
N LEU A 180 -9.59 -7.36 -12.72
CA LEU A 180 -9.47 -6.30 -11.71
C LEU A 180 -8.35 -5.32 -12.07
N GLY A 181 -7.17 -5.84 -12.40
CA GLY A 181 -6.00 -5.03 -12.75
C GLY A 181 -6.21 -4.16 -13.99
N ARG A 182 -6.97 -4.61 -14.98
CA ARG A 182 -7.33 -3.82 -16.17
C ARG A 182 -8.31 -2.69 -15.86
N SER A 183 -9.12 -2.86 -14.83
CA SER A 183 -10.13 -1.87 -14.44
C SER A 183 -9.60 -0.86 -13.41
N ALA A 184 -8.47 -1.15 -12.80
CA ALA A 184 -7.74 -0.29 -11.86
C ALA A 184 -6.56 0.44 -12.56
N ASP A 185 -5.83 1.27 -11.81
CA ASP A 185 -4.63 1.96 -12.33
C ASP A 185 -3.44 1.02 -12.45
N GLY A 186 -3.47 -0.11 -11.76
CA GLY A 186 -2.48 -1.16 -11.86
C GLY A 186 -2.53 -2.16 -10.72
N VAL A 187 -1.58 -3.09 -10.78
CA VAL A 187 -1.47 -4.23 -9.87
C VAL A 187 -0.15 -4.18 -9.11
N ILE A 188 -0.19 -4.50 -7.83
CA ILE A 188 0.99 -4.83 -7.03
C ILE A 188 0.97 -6.34 -6.78
N LEU A 189 2.04 -7.03 -7.18
CA LEU A 189 2.19 -8.46 -6.91
C LEU A 189 2.83 -8.67 -5.54
N VAL A 190 2.19 -9.49 -4.73
CA VAL A 190 2.70 -9.90 -3.41
C VAL A 190 3.36 -11.26 -3.54
N LEU A 191 4.62 -11.31 -3.14
CA LEU A 191 5.46 -12.51 -3.15
C LEU A 191 5.81 -12.88 -1.71
N GLU A 192 5.84 -14.18 -1.41
CA GLU A 192 6.29 -14.68 -0.12
C GLU A 192 7.72 -15.22 -0.23
N ALA A 193 8.64 -14.68 0.58
CA ALA A 193 10.02 -15.15 0.63
C ALA A 193 10.07 -16.63 1.02
N HIS A 194 10.98 -17.37 0.41
CA HIS A 194 11.17 -18.82 0.59
C HIS A 194 10.02 -19.72 0.11
N ARG A 195 8.90 -19.15 -0.37
CA ARG A 195 7.74 -19.87 -0.89
C ARG A 195 7.51 -19.61 -2.37
N THR A 196 7.38 -18.36 -2.76
CA THR A 196 7.12 -18.00 -4.17
C THR A 196 8.36 -18.21 -5.03
N ARG A 197 8.25 -19.10 -6.02
CA ARG A 197 9.33 -19.35 -6.97
C ARG A 197 9.48 -18.18 -7.94
N ARG A 198 10.71 -17.74 -8.19
CA ARG A 198 11.00 -16.64 -9.13
C ARG A 198 10.41 -16.88 -10.53
N ALA A 199 10.43 -18.13 -10.99
CA ALA A 199 9.85 -18.50 -12.29
C ALA A 199 8.32 -18.28 -12.32
N ALA A 200 7.60 -18.64 -11.24
CA ALA A 200 6.17 -18.42 -11.10
C ALA A 200 5.84 -16.92 -11.11
N ALA A 201 6.54 -16.12 -10.31
CA ALA A 201 6.37 -14.68 -10.29
C ALA A 201 6.61 -14.02 -11.66
N ARG A 202 7.67 -14.45 -12.37
CA ARG A 202 7.97 -13.97 -13.73
C ARG A 202 6.87 -14.35 -14.71
N LYS A 203 6.37 -15.59 -14.67
CA LYS A 203 5.27 -16.06 -15.53
C LYS A 203 4.02 -15.21 -15.31
N ILE A 204 3.62 -14.98 -14.06
CA ILE A 204 2.43 -14.17 -13.74
C ILE A 204 2.62 -12.74 -14.23
N LYS A 205 3.78 -12.12 -14.00
CA LYS A 205 4.06 -10.79 -14.52
C LYS A 205 3.89 -10.74 -16.04
N MET A 206 4.48 -11.69 -16.78
CA MET A 206 4.35 -11.76 -18.24
C MET A 206 2.89 -11.95 -18.68
N THR A 207 2.12 -12.76 -17.95
CA THR A 207 0.69 -12.97 -18.24
C THR A 207 -0.11 -11.67 -18.06
N LEU A 208 0.13 -10.93 -16.98
CA LEU A 208 -0.52 -9.64 -16.71
C LEU A 208 -0.12 -8.58 -17.76
N ASP A 209 1.16 -8.50 -18.10
CA ASP A 209 1.66 -7.59 -19.15
C ASP A 209 1.02 -7.90 -20.51
N ALA A 210 0.88 -9.19 -20.87
CA ALA A 210 0.30 -9.64 -22.15
C ALA A 210 -1.18 -9.24 -22.31
N VAL A 211 -1.92 -9.09 -21.20
CA VAL A 211 -3.31 -8.63 -21.22
C VAL A 211 -3.46 -7.13 -20.94
N GLY A 212 -2.35 -6.38 -20.96
CA GLY A 212 -2.33 -4.94 -20.82
C GLY A 212 -2.52 -4.44 -19.36
N VAL A 213 -2.28 -5.28 -18.37
CA VAL A 213 -2.32 -4.89 -16.94
C VAL A 213 -1.00 -4.26 -16.55
N ARG A 214 -1.05 -3.04 -16.02
CA ARG A 214 0.13 -2.34 -15.52
C ARG A 214 0.56 -2.91 -14.17
N VAL A 215 1.73 -3.54 -14.10
CA VAL A 215 2.34 -3.96 -12.82
C VAL A 215 3.12 -2.78 -12.25
N LEU A 216 2.61 -2.22 -11.14
CA LEU A 216 3.19 -1.04 -10.47
C LEU A 216 4.41 -1.39 -9.63
N GLY A 217 4.47 -2.61 -9.10
CA GLY A 217 5.56 -3.05 -8.25
C GLY A 217 5.38 -4.45 -7.68
N LEU A 218 6.34 -4.83 -6.83
CA LEU A 218 6.38 -6.10 -6.14
C LEU A 218 6.56 -5.85 -4.64
N VAL A 219 5.83 -6.57 -3.81
CA VAL A 219 6.00 -6.61 -2.36
C VAL A 219 6.50 -7.98 -1.97
N LEU A 220 7.60 -8.05 -1.25
CA LEU A 220 8.16 -9.30 -0.72
C LEU A 220 7.88 -9.40 0.77
N THR A 221 7.07 -10.38 1.17
CA THR A 221 6.71 -10.68 2.56
C THR A 221 7.47 -11.89 3.09
N GLY A 222 7.33 -12.16 4.39
CA GLY A 222 7.90 -13.36 5.02
C GLY A 222 9.42 -13.41 5.01
N ARG A 223 10.12 -12.27 4.88
CA ARG A 223 11.58 -12.22 4.96
C ARG A 223 12.03 -12.60 6.37
N ARG A 224 12.88 -13.61 6.46
CA ARG A 224 13.61 -13.92 7.69
C ARG A 224 14.97 -13.24 7.58
N PHE A 225 15.29 -12.41 8.56
CA PHE A 225 16.62 -11.82 8.64
C PHE A 225 17.55 -12.88 9.24
N PRO A 226 18.60 -13.32 8.51
CA PRO A 226 19.45 -14.42 8.93
C PRO A 226 20.38 -14.06 10.08
N ILE A 227 20.49 -12.77 10.42
CA ILE A 227 21.39 -12.30 11.48
C ILE A 227 20.58 -12.25 12.79
N PRO A 228 20.92 -13.05 13.81
CA PRO A 228 20.30 -12.98 15.12
C PRO A 228 20.47 -11.60 15.76
N ASP A 229 19.43 -11.12 16.47
CA ASP A 229 19.41 -9.81 17.16
C ASP A 229 20.65 -9.55 18.02
N GLY A 230 21.27 -10.62 18.56
CA GLY A 230 22.48 -10.53 19.37
C GLY A 230 23.73 -10.04 18.63
N ILE A 231 23.76 -10.13 17.29
CA ILE A 231 24.90 -9.65 16.48
C ILE A 231 24.71 -8.16 16.14
N TYR A 232 23.49 -7.73 15.88
CA TYR A 232 23.18 -6.30 15.68
C TYR A 232 23.42 -5.45 16.93
N ARG A 233 23.45 -6.05 18.11
CA ARG A 233 23.74 -5.35 19.38
C ARG A 233 25.22 -5.09 19.62
N ARG A 234 26.11 -5.65 18.79
CA ARG A 234 27.58 -5.54 18.94
C ARG A 234 28.26 -4.71 17.85
N LEU A 235 27.50 -4.27 16.84
CA LEU A 235 27.92 -3.34 15.81
C LEU A 235 27.44 -1.92 16.13
#